data_666ffc220545d6f244d0ae07631c8058
#
_entry.id   666ffc220545d6f244d0ae07631c8058
#
_cell.length_a   1.000
_cell.length_b   1.000
_cell.length_c   1.000
_cell.angle_alpha   90.00
_cell.angle_beta   90.00
_cell.angle_gamma   90.00
#
_symmetry.space_group_name_H-M   'P 1'
#
loop_
_entity.id
_entity.type
_entity.pdbx_description
1 polymer ?
#
loop_
_entity_poly.entity_id
_entity_poly.type
_entity_poly.pdbx_seq_one_letter_code
_entity_poly.pdbx_strand_id
1 'polypeptide(L)'
;MTEKHLLKDMTWVEFRERLAENPVILLPFGSQEEQGPMAPMGDWMLTEAIADRIAREAGAIAAPTMPFGYADYFRPIPGGIAFRPDTFRRVLEDICENFLNHGLDHLVVFNGHSGNFPLVDQTIRKIKEERGVLIPCLNVWRLMTAKEWEAFHPQGMKAFGHGGDPLTSVYLHLFPELMRMDLAEPSPEPGTLLDLPTAGLNAVKFQGVDINLAVDVTDRAANGVAGGDPTQSAAEIGEKMTNFIVEFTVDFIRHFKTVETRTHKK
;
A
#
# COMPACT_ATOMS: atom_id res chain seq x y z
N MET A 1 -28.93 -10.43 11.66
CA MET A 1 -28.13 -9.23 11.27
C MET A 1 -27.01 -9.73 10.38
N THR A 2 -26.70 -9.06 9.29
CA THR A 2 -25.52 -9.39 8.44
C THR A 2 -24.26 -9.16 9.25
N GLU A 3 -23.33 -10.11 9.22
CA GLU A 3 -22.03 -10.01 9.87
C GLU A 3 -21.24 -8.80 9.32
N LYS A 4 -20.73 -7.96 10.21
CA LYS A 4 -19.93 -6.80 9.85
C LYS A 4 -18.44 -7.15 9.83
N HIS A 5 -17.73 -6.62 8.83
CA HIS A 5 -16.31 -6.88 8.60
C HIS A 5 -15.45 -5.61 8.68
N LEU A 6 -16.08 -4.44 8.76
CA LEU A 6 -15.40 -3.17 8.87
C LEU A 6 -15.56 -2.63 10.28
N LEU A 7 -14.46 -2.42 11.00
CA LEU A 7 -14.51 -1.92 12.38
C LEU A 7 -15.23 -0.57 12.49
N LYS A 8 -15.11 0.28 11.47
CA LYS A 8 -15.80 1.59 11.41
C LYS A 8 -17.33 1.48 11.41
N ASP A 9 -17.88 0.32 11.05
CA ASP A 9 -19.32 0.06 10.98
C ASP A 9 -19.85 -0.68 12.23
N MET A 10 -18.94 -1.11 13.12
CA MET A 10 -19.27 -1.85 14.34
C MET A 10 -19.48 -0.91 15.51
N THR A 11 -20.45 -1.25 16.35
CA THR A 11 -20.46 -0.75 17.72
C THR A 11 -19.38 -1.48 18.54
N TRP A 12 -18.95 -0.86 19.65
CA TRP A 12 -17.99 -1.51 20.54
C TRP A 12 -18.51 -2.85 21.13
N VAL A 13 -19.83 -3.00 21.23
CA VAL A 13 -20.46 -4.27 21.70
C VAL A 13 -20.32 -5.35 20.65
N GLU A 14 -20.63 -5.03 19.38
CA GLU A 14 -20.44 -5.97 18.25
C GLU A 14 -18.97 -6.39 18.10
N PHE A 15 -18.05 -5.44 18.22
CA PHE A 15 -16.61 -5.76 18.17
C PHE A 15 -16.19 -6.66 19.34
N ARG A 16 -16.66 -6.37 20.57
CA ARG A 16 -16.39 -7.20 21.75
C ARG A 16 -16.87 -8.66 21.56
N GLU A 17 -18.02 -8.85 20.94
CA GLU A 17 -18.55 -10.19 20.66
C GLU A 17 -17.65 -10.96 19.68
N ARG A 18 -17.02 -10.28 18.73
CA ARG A 18 -16.08 -10.87 17.78
C ARG A 18 -14.72 -11.24 18.38
N LEU A 19 -14.34 -10.71 19.56
CA LEU A 19 -13.05 -11.04 20.20
C LEU A 19 -12.92 -12.55 20.48
N ALA A 20 -14.02 -13.23 20.81
CA ALA A 20 -14.02 -14.67 21.09
C ALA A 20 -13.63 -15.53 19.88
N GLU A 21 -13.76 -14.99 18.67
CA GLU A 21 -13.40 -15.67 17.42
C GLU A 21 -11.90 -15.55 17.09
N ASN A 22 -11.15 -14.73 17.85
CA ASN A 22 -9.79 -14.32 17.55
C ASN A 22 -9.62 -13.95 16.06
N PRO A 23 -10.33 -12.93 15.55
CA PRO A 23 -10.34 -12.60 14.13
C PRO A 23 -8.97 -12.10 13.69
N VAL A 24 -8.64 -12.31 12.41
CA VAL A 24 -7.52 -11.58 11.79
C VAL A 24 -7.93 -10.12 11.64
N ILE A 25 -7.08 -9.22 12.13
CA ILE A 25 -7.26 -7.78 11.97
C ILE A 25 -6.38 -7.29 10.81
N LEU A 26 -7.01 -6.82 9.76
CA LEU A 26 -6.35 -6.17 8.65
C LEU A 26 -6.15 -4.69 8.97
N LEU A 27 -4.91 -4.21 8.90
CA LEU A 27 -4.51 -2.83 9.18
C LEU A 27 -4.15 -2.13 7.86
N PRO A 28 -5.10 -1.48 7.17
CA PRO A 28 -4.82 -0.82 5.91
C PRO A 28 -4.13 0.53 6.12
N PHE A 29 -3.00 0.73 5.44
CA PHE A 29 -2.20 1.95 5.43
C PHE A 29 -1.95 2.40 4.00
N GLY A 30 -2.26 3.65 3.71
CA GLY A 30 -1.97 4.30 2.44
C GLY A 30 -1.15 5.58 2.64
N SER A 31 -1.28 6.47 1.68
CA SER A 31 -0.71 7.83 1.71
C SER A 31 -1.69 8.82 1.08
N GLN A 32 -1.47 10.11 1.36
CA GLN A 32 -2.09 11.22 0.66
C GLN A 32 -0.99 11.93 -0.13
N GLU A 33 -0.77 11.44 -1.36
CA GLU A 33 0.27 11.93 -2.27
C GLU A 33 -0.26 12.08 -3.68
N GLU A 34 0.45 12.77 -4.54
CA GLU A 34 0.13 12.81 -5.96
C GLU A 34 0.29 11.43 -6.61
N GLN A 35 -0.50 11.13 -7.62
CA GLN A 35 -0.49 9.88 -8.40
C GLN A 35 -0.47 10.18 -9.92
N GLY A 36 0.33 11.19 -10.32
CA GLY A 36 0.29 11.77 -11.65
C GLY A 36 -0.85 12.78 -11.81
N PRO A 37 -0.85 13.57 -12.91
CA PRO A 37 -1.82 14.64 -13.12
C PRO A 37 -3.24 14.14 -13.36
N MET A 38 -3.42 12.88 -13.75
CA MET A 38 -4.70 12.30 -14.17
C MET A 38 -5.44 11.57 -13.05
N ALA A 39 -4.80 11.26 -11.93
CA ALA A 39 -5.40 10.46 -10.86
C ALA A 39 -5.72 11.31 -9.61
N PRO A 40 -6.71 10.91 -8.80
CA PRO A 40 -6.91 11.48 -7.48
C PRO A 40 -5.66 11.30 -6.62
N MET A 41 -5.48 12.19 -5.64
CA MET A 41 -4.35 12.09 -4.74
C MET A 41 -4.51 10.97 -3.72
N GLY A 42 -3.46 10.19 -3.56
CA GLY A 42 -3.34 9.15 -2.55
C GLY A 42 -3.74 7.75 -3.04
N ASP A 43 -3.02 6.78 -2.53
CA ASP A 43 -3.31 5.35 -2.74
C ASP A 43 -4.22 4.79 -1.64
N TRP A 44 -4.55 5.61 -0.61
CA TRP A 44 -5.35 5.18 0.53
C TRP A 44 -6.78 4.77 0.13
N MET A 45 -7.39 5.43 -0.87
CA MET A 45 -8.75 5.11 -1.33
C MET A 45 -8.79 3.70 -1.95
N LEU A 46 -7.79 3.38 -2.78
CA LEU A 46 -7.64 2.04 -3.38
C LEU A 46 -7.39 1.00 -2.29
N THR A 47 -6.51 1.33 -1.34
CA THR A 47 -6.20 0.46 -0.21
C THR A 47 -7.44 0.17 0.63
N GLU A 48 -8.29 1.17 0.91
CA GLU A 48 -9.55 0.99 1.64
C GLU A 48 -10.51 0.08 0.88
N ALA A 49 -10.78 0.37 -0.40
CA ALA A 49 -11.73 -0.40 -1.20
C ALA A 49 -11.33 -1.88 -1.32
N ILE A 50 -10.04 -2.14 -1.51
CA ILE A 50 -9.49 -3.49 -1.60
C ILE A 50 -9.55 -4.19 -0.23
N ALA A 51 -9.16 -3.51 0.86
CA ALA A 51 -9.20 -4.05 2.21
C ALA A 51 -10.64 -4.39 2.67
N ASP A 52 -11.61 -3.55 2.32
CA ASP A 52 -13.03 -3.78 2.58
C ASP A 52 -13.51 -5.09 1.94
N ARG A 53 -13.14 -5.32 0.68
CA ARG A 53 -13.48 -6.54 -0.03
C ARG A 53 -12.80 -7.76 0.58
N ILE A 54 -11.49 -7.66 0.87
CA ILE A 54 -10.73 -8.74 1.52
C ILE A 54 -11.34 -9.13 2.86
N ALA A 55 -11.69 -8.15 3.71
CA ALA A 55 -12.24 -8.42 5.03
C ALA A 55 -13.55 -9.22 4.94
N ARG A 56 -14.42 -8.88 3.99
CA ARG A 56 -15.69 -9.60 3.75
C ARG A 56 -15.45 -11.03 3.25
N GLU A 57 -14.55 -11.21 2.28
CA GLU A 57 -14.32 -12.51 1.66
C GLU A 57 -13.51 -13.47 2.54
N ALA A 58 -12.63 -12.95 3.41
CA ALA A 58 -11.82 -13.74 4.33
C ALA A 58 -12.46 -13.97 5.70
N GLY A 59 -13.56 -13.28 6.05
CA GLY A 59 -14.11 -13.27 7.41
C GLY A 59 -13.21 -12.54 8.41
N ALA A 60 -12.34 -11.65 7.94
CA ALA A 60 -11.47 -10.82 8.76
C ALA A 60 -12.19 -9.52 9.20
N ILE A 61 -11.53 -8.72 10.03
CA ILE A 61 -11.98 -7.37 10.38
C ILE A 61 -10.97 -6.36 9.85
N ALA A 62 -11.38 -5.45 8.99
CA ALA A 62 -10.55 -4.32 8.57
C ALA A 62 -10.69 -3.16 9.56
N ALA A 63 -9.58 -2.68 10.10
CA ALA A 63 -9.52 -1.43 10.83
C ALA A 63 -9.79 -0.25 9.87
N PRO A 64 -10.16 0.95 10.38
CA PRO A 64 -10.22 2.14 9.54
C PRO A 64 -8.89 2.38 8.83
N THR A 65 -8.97 2.67 7.54
CA THR A 65 -7.76 2.93 6.73
C THR A 65 -7.04 4.19 7.23
N MET A 66 -5.72 4.08 7.43
CA MET A 66 -4.88 5.24 7.70
C MET A 66 -4.55 5.93 6.36
N PRO A 67 -5.10 7.14 6.10
CA PRO A 67 -4.95 7.81 4.83
C PRO A 67 -3.62 8.56 4.69
N PHE A 68 -2.84 8.69 5.76
CA PHE A 68 -1.58 9.44 5.77
C PHE A 68 -0.41 8.51 6.03
N GLY A 69 0.61 8.61 5.18
CA GLY A 69 1.81 7.79 5.23
C GLY A 69 3.09 8.61 5.25
N TYR A 70 4.21 7.94 5.06
CA TYR A 70 5.51 8.54 4.80
C TYR A 70 5.68 8.76 3.29
N ALA A 71 5.45 9.96 2.82
CA ALA A 71 5.41 10.35 1.41
C ALA A 71 6.30 11.56 1.11
N ASP A 72 7.49 11.62 1.71
CA ASP A 72 8.41 12.76 1.63
C ASP A 72 8.87 13.06 0.21
N TYR A 73 8.96 12.03 -0.63
CA TYR A 73 9.37 12.15 -2.06
C TYR A 73 8.43 13.04 -2.89
N PHE A 74 7.20 13.26 -2.42
CA PHE A 74 6.13 13.96 -3.14
C PHE A 74 5.84 15.36 -2.58
N ARG A 75 6.61 15.82 -1.58
CA ARG A 75 6.44 17.13 -0.96
C ARG A 75 6.46 18.34 -1.92
N PRO A 76 7.22 18.31 -3.04
CA PRO A 76 7.19 19.43 -3.96
C PRO A 76 5.84 19.66 -4.64
N ILE A 77 4.97 18.63 -4.71
CA ILE A 77 3.65 18.73 -5.35
C ILE A 77 2.59 19.09 -4.30
N PRO A 78 1.78 20.14 -4.55
CA PRO A 78 0.76 20.59 -3.61
C PRO A 78 -0.32 19.54 -3.33
N GLY A 79 -0.86 19.51 -2.10
CA GLY A 79 -1.99 18.66 -1.69
C GLY A 79 -1.57 17.37 -0.99
N GLY A 80 -0.30 17.00 -1.00
CA GLY A 80 0.23 15.88 -0.23
C GLY A 80 0.24 16.16 1.27
N ILE A 81 -0.01 15.11 2.08
CA ILE A 81 0.09 15.15 3.54
C ILE A 81 0.96 13.97 3.98
N ALA A 82 2.20 14.26 4.36
CA ALA A 82 3.16 13.24 4.78
C ALA A 82 3.42 13.31 6.28
N PHE A 83 3.41 12.16 6.95
CA PHE A 83 3.90 12.04 8.31
C PHE A 83 5.44 12.08 8.34
N ARG A 84 5.98 12.62 9.42
CA ARG A 84 7.40 12.41 9.75
C ARG A 84 7.63 10.93 10.07
N PRO A 85 8.83 10.40 9.81
CA PRO A 85 9.14 8.98 10.10
C PRO A 85 8.77 8.55 11.51
N ASP A 86 9.10 9.36 12.54
CA ASP A 86 8.79 9.06 13.93
C ASP A 86 7.28 9.08 14.21
N THR A 87 6.54 10.00 13.61
CA THR A 87 5.08 10.06 13.75
C THR A 87 4.44 8.81 13.16
N PHE A 88 4.85 8.41 11.95
CA PHE A 88 4.32 7.21 11.32
C PHE A 88 4.56 5.96 12.16
N ARG A 89 5.81 5.75 12.64
CA ARG A 89 6.14 4.60 13.47
C ARG A 89 5.32 4.54 14.75
N ARG A 90 5.14 5.68 15.43
CA ARG A 90 4.33 5.75 16.66
C ARG A 90 2.86 5.45 16.39
N VAL A 91 2.30 5.99 15.31
CA VAL A 91 0.90 5.70 14.94
C VAL A 91 0.69 4.21 14.69
N LEU A 92 1.57 3.57 13.90
CA LEU A 92 1.47 2.13 13.64
C LEU A 92 1.67 1.32 14.93
N GLU A 93 2.63 1.69 15.78
CA GLU A 93 2.88 1.05 17.07
C GLU A 93 1.65 1.14 17.97
N ASP A 94 1.08 2.35 18.15
CA ASP A 94 -0.10 2.57 18.98
C ASP A 94 -1.31 1.75 18.48
N ILE A 95 -1.52 1.69 17.17
CA ILE A 95 -2.60 0.87 16.58
C ILE A 95 -2.39 -0.61 16.92
N CYS A 96 -1.21 -1.16 16.68
CA CYS A 96 -0.90 -2.55 16.98
C CYS A 96 -1.06 -2.85 18.48
N GLU A 97 -0.51 -1.99 19.34
CA GLU A 97 -0.57 -2.15 20.81
C GLU A 97 -2.02 -2.17 21.33
N ASN A 98 -2.92 -1.36 20.76
CA ASN A 98 -4.32 -1.38 21.15
C ASN A 98 -4.98 -2.74 20.86
N PHE A 99 -4.74 -3.35 19.70
CA PHE A 99 -5.26 -4.68 19.40
C PHE A 99 -4.62 -5.77 20.27
N LEU A 100 -3.29 -5.72 20.45
CA LEU A 100 -2.55 -6.66 21.29
C LEU A 100 -3.02 -6.64 22.75
N ASN A 101 -3.37 -5.46 23.28
CA ASN A 101 -3.90 -5.30 24.63
C ASN A 101 -5.31 -5.88 24.80
N HIS A 102 -6.04 -6.10 23.71
CA HIS A 102 -7.31 -6.83 23.70
C HIS A 102 -7.12 -8.34 23.43
N GLY A 103 -5.89 -8.83 23.37
CA GLY A 103 -5.58 -10.24 23.13
C GLY A 103 -5.62 -10.66 21.66
N LEU A 104 -5.75 -9.70 20.73
CA LEU A 104 -5.76 -9.95 19.29
C LEU A 104 -4.33 -9.89 18.74
N ASP A 105 -3.76 -11.02 18.40
CA ASP A 105 -2.38 -11.13 17.90
C ASP A 105 -2.25 -11.54 16.42
N HIS A 106 -3.38 -11.83 15.77
CA HIS A 106 -3.44 -12.05 14.33
C HIS A 106 -3.61 -10.71 13.59
N LEU A 107 -2.56 -9.88 13.59
CA LEU A 107 -2.53 -8.58 12.92
C LEU A 107 -1.80 -8.69 11.58
N VAL A 108 -2.34 -8.07 10.54
CA VAL A 108 -1.72 -7.99 9.19
C VAL A 108 -1.68 -6.54 8.75
N VAL A 109 -0.50 -5.98 8.52
CA VAL A 109 -0.36 -4.67 7.89
C VAL A 109 -0.59 -4.82 6.39
N PHE A 110 -1.62 -4.16 5.87
CA PHE A 110 -1.95 -4.10 4.46
C PHE A 110 -1.50 -2.75 3.90
N ASN A 111 -0.27 -2.72 3.38
CA ASN A 111 0.41 -1.49 3.02
C ASN A 111 0.21 -1.14 1.55
N GLY A 112 -0.63 -0.16 1.28
CA GLY A 112 -0.90 0.38 -0.06
C GLY A 112 0.08 1.46 -0.51
N HIS A 113 1.04 1.88 0.35
CA HIS A 113 2.04 2.87 -0.02
C HIS A 113 3.46 2.34 0.17
N SER A 114 4.21 2.23 -0.94
CA SER A 114 5.56 1.64 -0.90
C SER A 114 6.53 2.40 0.01
N GLY A 115 6.39 3.71 0.12
CA GLY A 115 7.22 4.55 1.00
C GLY A 115 7.10 4.22 2.49
N ASN A 116 5.98 3.65 2.93
CA ASN A 116 5.77 3.26 4.33
C ASN A 116 6.64 2.06 4.75
N PHE A 117 6.98 1.16 3.80
CA PHE A 117 7.52 -0.16 4.15
C PHE A 117 8.77 -0.12 5.03
N PRO A 118 9.79 0.72 4.82
CA PRO A 118 10.96 0.77 5.70
C PRO A 118 10.61 1.10 7.16
N LEU A 119 9.58 1.91 7.37
CA LEU A 119 9.12 2.29 8.71
C LEU A 119 8.22 1.21 9.31
N VAL A 120 7.41 0.54 8.48
CA VAL A 120 6.63 -0.65 8.90
C VAL A 120 7.58 -1.74 9.37
N ASP A 121 8.64 -2.07 8.60
CA ASP A 121 9.61 -3.11 8.97
C ASP A 121 10.27 -2.80 10.32
N GLN A 122 10.70 -1.57 10.56
CA GLN A 122 11.27 -1.15 11.85
C GLN A 122 10.27 -1.33 13.00
N THR A 123 9.02 -0.95 12.80
CA THR A 123 7.98 -1.02 13.84
C THR A 123 7.60 -2.45 14.17
N ILE A 124 7.36 -3.31 13.17
CA ILE A 124 7.01 -4.72 13.44
C ILE A 124 8.17 -5.51 14.03
N ARG A 125 9.44 -5.14 13.73
CA ARG A 125 10.62 -5.71 14.42
C ARG A 125 10.66 -5.35 15.90
N LYS A 126 10.37 -4.09 16.24
CA LYS A 126 10.27 -3.62 17.62
C LYS A 126 9.17 -4.39 18.36
N ILE A 127 7.97 -4.50 17.78
CA ILE A 127 6.86 -5.24 18.39
C ILE A 127 7.23 -6.73 18.58
N LYS A 128 7.90 -7.34 17.59
CA LYS A 128 8.40 -8.71 17.74
C LYS A 128 9.36 -8.85 18.92
N GLU A 129 10.26 -7.90 19.12
CA GLU A 129 11.22 -7.91 20.23
C GLU A 129 10.53 -7.73 21.58
N GLU A 130 9.64 -6.76 21.70
CA GLU A 130 9.01 -6.35 22.96
C GLU A 130 7.82 -7.23 23.35
N ARG A 131 7.00 -7.65 22.38
CA ARG A 131 5.75 -8.39 22.60
C ARG A 131 5.81 -9.85 22.16
N GLY A 132 6.84 -10.25 21.42
CA GLY A 132 7.00 -11.60 20.90
C GLY A 132 5.96 -11.98 19.83
N VAL A 133 5.35 -11.01 19.14
CA VAL A 133 4.31 -11.23 18.13
C VAL A 133 4.89 -11.01 16.73
N LEU A 134 4.54 -11.91 15.81
CA LEU A 134 4.89 -11.82 14.39
C LEU A 134 3.75 -11.15 13.62
N ILE A 135 4.01 -9.96 13.08
CA ILE A 135 3.05 -9.20 12.28
C ILE A 135 3.55 -9.16 10.84
N PRO A 136 2.89 -9.85 9.89
CA PRO A 136 3.24 -9.74 8.48
C PRO A 136 2.82 -8.38 7.90
N CYS A 137 3.58 -7.93 6.88
CA CYS A 137 3.24 -6.77 6.06
C CYS A 137 3.09 -7.21 4.60
N LEU A 138 1.92 -6.99 4.03
CA LEU A 138 1.65 -7.18 2.61
C LEU A 138 1.81 -5.83 1.90
N ASN A 139 2.82 -5.70 1.03
CA ASN A 139 2.99 -4.54 0.17
C ASN A 139 2.13 -4.72 -1.08
N VAL A 140 0.97 -4.10 -1.09
CA VAL A 140 -0.14 -4.35 -2.03
C VAL A 140 0.32 -4.39 -3.48
N TRP A 141 1.02 -3.35 -3.91
CA TRP A 141 1.42 -3.18 -5.31
C TRP A 141 2.62 -4.05 -5.73
N ARG A 142 3.18 -4.84 -4.79
CA ARG A 142 4.29 -5.77 -5.02
C ARG A 142 3.90 -7.23 -4.86
N LEU A 143 2.61 -7.53 -4.73
CA LEU A 143 2.12 -8.91 -4.63
C LEU A 143 2.16 -9.63 -5.98
N MET A 144 2.00 -8.89 -7.08
CA MET A 144 2.10 -9.42 -8.43
C MET A 144 3.56 -9.65 -8.82
N THR A 145 3.87 -10.88 -9.27
CA THR A 145 5.18 -11.22 -9.83
C THR A 145 5.25 -10.84 -11.32
N ALA A 146 6.42 -11.01 -11.95
CA ALA A 146 6.56 -10.76 -13.39
C ALA A 146 5.55 -11.57 -14.22
N LYS A 147 5.22 -12.79 -13.78
CA LYS A 147 4.24 -13.65 -14.44
C LYS A 147 2.84 -13.02 -14.49
N GLU A 148 2.36 -12.49 -13.37
CA GLU A 148 1.06 -11.82 -13.31
C GLU A 148 1.09 -10.52 -14.12
N TRP A 149 2.18 -9.76 -14.06
CA TRP A 149 2.34 -8.56 -14.88
C TRP A 149 2.27 -8.85 -16.37
N GLU A 150 2.96 -9.88 -16.86
CA GLU A 150 2.92 -10.31 -18.25
C GLU A 150 1.54 -10.83 -18.68
N ALA A 151 0.80 -11.43 -17.73
CA ALA A 151 -0.55 -11.93 -18.00
C ALA A 151 -1.63 -10.83 -18.02
N PHE A 152 -1.45 -9.76 -17.25
CA PHE A 152 -2.48 -8.73 -17.06
C PHE A 152 -2.24 -7.48 -17.90
N HIS A 153 -0.97 -7.10 -18.14
CA HIS A 153 -0.63 -5.86 -18.82
C HIS A 153 0.16 -6.12 -20.11
N PRO A 154 -0.22 -5.50 -21.26
CA PRO A 154 0.49 -5.70 -22.53
C PRO A 154 1.98 -5.35 -22.51
N GLN A 155 2.38 -4.42 -21.65
CA GLN A 155 3.77 -4.00 -21.46
C GLN A 155 4.49 -4.78 -20.34
N GLY A 156 3.81 -5.71 -19.66
CA GLY A 156 4.37 -6.43 -18.52
C GLY A 156 4.91 -5.47 -17.44
N MET A 157 6.04 -5.82 -16.84
CA MET A 157 6.69 -5.02 -15.79
C MET A 157 7.12 -3.60 -16.20
N LYS A 158 7.17 -3.29 -17.50
CA LYS A 158 7.52 -1.93 -17.95
C LYS A 158 6.43 -0.90 -17.64
N ALA A 159 5.20 -1.35 -17.42
CA ALA A 159 4.09 -0.49 -17.00
C ALA A 159 4.20 -0.05 -15.55
N PHE A 160 4.98 -0.77 -14.73
CA PHE A 160 5.10 -0.47 -13.30
C PHE A 160 5.83 0.84 -13.04
N GLY A 161 5.17 1.74 -12.30
CA GLY A 161 5.78 3.01 -11.89
C GLY A 161 4.82 3.94 -11.17
N HIS A 162 5.38 4.93 -10.50
CA HIS A 162 4.57 5.97 -9.85
C HIS A 162 3.87 6.84 -10.91
N GLY A 163 2.58 7.09 -10.73
CA GLY A 163 1.73 7.73 -11.74
C GLY A 163 1.38 6.84 -12.94
N GLY A 164 1.92 5.61 -13.00
CA GLY A 164 1.58 4.57 -13.96
C GLY A 164 0.79 3.43 -13.31
N ASP A 165 0.98 2.21 -13.81
CA ASP A 165 0.34 1.03 -13.22
C ASP A 165 1.15 0.45 -12.04
N PRO A 166 0.47 -0.22 -11.10
CA PRO A 166 -0.92 -0.69 -11.14
C PRO A 166 -1.98 0.35 -10.73
N LEU A 167 -1.58 1.48 -10.12
CA LEU A 167 -2.54 2.39 -9.49
C LEU A 167 -3.50 3.01 -10.49
N THR A 168 -3.02 3.48 -11.64
CA THR A 168 -3.87 4.12 -12.66
C THR A 168 -4.95 3.18 -13.18
N SER A 169 -4.60 1.93 -13.53
CA SER A 169 -5.61 0.95 -13.95
C SER A 169 -6.58 0.58 -12.83
N VAL A 170 -6.08 0.43 -11.59
CA VAL A 170 -6.95 0.12 -10.43
C VAL A 170 -7.88 1.29 -10.12
N TYR A 171 -7.45 2.55 -10.26
CA TYR A 171 -8.32 3.72 -10.16
C TYR A 171 -9.38 3.72 -11.26
N LEU A 172 -9.01 3.45 -12.51
CA LEU A 172 -9.96 3.34 -13.64
C LEU A 172 -11.01 2.25 -13.41
N HIS A 173 -10.66 1.17 -12.71
CA HIS A 173 -11.60 0.12 -12.34
C HIS A 173 -12.52 0.50 -11.17
N LEU A 174 -11.95 1.05 -10.08
CA LEU A 174 -12.69 1.27 -8.85
C LEU A 174 -13.37 2.65 -8.75
N PHE A 175 -12.77 3.68 -9.35
CA PHE A 175 -13.20 5.08 -9.23
C PHE A 175 -13.04 5.83 -10.59
N PRO A 176 -13.62 5.32 -11.71
CA PRO A 176 -13.42 5.91 -13.03
C PRO A 176 -13.89 7.38 -13.11
N GLU A 177 -14.90 7.74 -12.32
CA GLU A 177 -15.47 9.10 -12.29
C GLU A 177 -14.54 10.15 -11.68
N LEU A 178 -13.51 9.73 -10.96
CA LEU A 178 -12.49 10.62 -10.36
C LEU A 178 -11.29 10.83 -11.28
N MET A 179 -11.17 10.05 -12.35
CA MET A 179 -10.01 10.09 -13.24
C MET A 179 -10.12 11.20 -14.29
N ARG A 180 -8.98 11.82 -14.56
CA ARG A 180 -8.82 12.87 -15.57
C ARG A 180 -7.85 12.39 -16.66
N MET A 181 -8.24 11.34 -17.38
CA MET A 181 -7.39 10.72 -18.42
C MET A 181 -7.03 11.68 -19.57
N ASP A 182 -7.75 12.78 -19.69
CA ASP A 182 -7.39 13.91 -20.56
C ASP A 182 -6.07 14.59 -20.18
N LEU A 183 -5.57 14.37 -18.94
CA LEU A 183 -4.30 14.89 -18.43
C LEU A 183 -3.20 13.81 -18.40
N ALA A 184 -3.49 12.58 -18.86
CA ALA A 184 -2.52 11.49 -18.83
C ALA A 184 -1.37 11.74 -19.81
N GLU A 185 -0.16 11.68 -19.31
CA GLU A 185 1.08 11.80 -20.11
C GLU A 185 2.07 10.70 -19.69
N PRO A 186 2.85 10.15 -20.62
CA PRO A 186 3.89 9.17 -20.30
C PRO A 186 4.93 9.75 -19.33
N SER A 187 5.65 8.85 -18.64
CA SER A 187 6.83 9.24 -17.87
C SER A 187 7.85 9.94 -18.76
N PRO A 188 8.30 11.15 -18.42
CA PRO A 188 9.36 11.81 -19.18
C PRO A 188 10.69 11.10 -18.98
N GLU A 189 11.69 11.47 -19.81
CA GLU A 189 13.07 11.06 -19.59
C GLU A 189 13.51 11.42 -18.17
N PRO A 190 14.33 10.57 -17.52
CA PRO A 190 14.80 10.84 -16.18
C PRO A 190 15.51 12.18 -16.05
N GLY A 191 15.14 12.96 -15.02
CA GLY A 191 15.91 14.15 -14.64
C GLY A 191 17.33 13.78 -14.17
N THR A 192 18.17 14.80 -13.94
CA THR A 192 19.55 14.59 -13.51
C THR A 192 19.82 15.28 -12.17
N LEU A 193 20.55 14.57 -11.30
CA LEU A 193 21.12 15.11 -10.07
C LEU A 193 22.61 14.74 -10.04
N LEU A 194 23.48 15.63 -9.58
CA LEU A 194 24.95 15.44 -9.61
C LEU A 194 25.49 15.08 -11.01
N ASP A 195 24.87 15.64 -12.06
CA ASP A 195 25.15 15.33 -13.48
C ASP A 195 24.94 13.84 -13.85
N LEU A 196 24.16 13.09 -13.06
CA LEU A 196 23.82 11.68 -13.26
C LEU A 196 22.31 11.53 -13.41
N PRO A 197 21.83 10.63 -14.29
CA PRO A 197 20.39 10.39 -14.43
C PRO A 197 19.81 9.79 -13.16
N THR A 198 18.62 10.24 -12.77
CA THR A 198 17.87 9.68 -11.64
C THR A 198 17.43 8.24 -11.95
N ALA A 199 17.43 7.38 -10.91
CA ALA A 199 17.00 5.99 -10.96
C ALA A 199 15.92 5.76 -9.88
N GLY A 200 14.66 5.89 -10.28
CA GLY A 200 13.53 5.89 -9.34
C GLY A 200 13.53 7.15 -8.46
N LEU A 201 12.98 7.02 -7.24
CA LEU A 201 12.86 8.10 -6.26
C LEU A 201 13.90 8.00 -5.11
N ASN A 202 14.95 7.22 -5.29
CA ASN A 202 15.93 6.97 -4.22
C ASN A 202 17.36 6.74 -4.70
N ALA A 203 17.66 7.00 -5.96
CA ALA A 203 19.00 6.79 -6.52
C ALA A 203 19.30 7.66 -7.75
N VAL A 204 20.58 7.72 -8.08
CA VAL A 204 21.12 8.14 -9.39
C VAL A 204 21.94 7.00 -9.97
N LYS A 205 22.09 6.95 -11.30
CA LYS A 205 22.81 5.87 -11.99
C LYS A 205 24.23 6.30 -12.37
N PHE A 206 25.23 5.59 -11.85
CA PHE A 206 26.64 5.80 -12.18
C PHE A 206 27.24 4.48 -12.71
N GLN A 207 27.73 4.49 -13.93
CA GLN A 207 28.34 3.31 -14.60
C GLN A 207 27.46 2.02 -14.50
N GLY A 208 26.14 2.19 -14.63
CA GLY A 208 25.18 1.07 -14.55
C GLY A 208 24.79 0.66 -13.14
N VAL A 209 25.38 1.25 -12.09
CA VAL A 209 25.08 0.97 -10.68
C VAL A 209 24.19 2.08 -10.11
N ASP A 210 23.20 1.69 -9.33
CA ASP A 210 22.33 2.63 -8.61
C ASP A 210 23.01 3.08 -7.31
N ILE A 211 23.27 4.39 -7.19
CA ILE A 211 23.84 5.04 -6.01
C ILE A 211 22.70 5.72 -5.25
N ASN A 212 22.46 5.32 -4.01
CA ASN A 212 21.37 5.86 -3.20
C ASN A 212 21.51 7.38 -3.00
N LEU A 213 20.46 8.10 -3.31
CA LEU A 213 20.33 9.54 -3.16
C LEU A 213 18.88 9.88 -2.84
N ALA A 214 18.64 10.91 -2.03
CA ALA A 214 17.30 11.47 -1.86
C ALA A 214 16.89 12.15 -3.17
N VAL A 215 15.82 11.66 -3.78
CA VAL A 215 15.28 12.13 -5.06
C VAL A 215 13.81 12.47 -4.85
N ASP A 216 13.41 13.70 -5.12
CA ASP A 216 12.01 14.07 -5.13
C ASP A 216 11.36 13.68 -6.48
N VAL A 217 10.06 13.50 -6.49
CA VAL A 217 9.34 13.12 -7.73
C VAL A 217 9.59 14.15 -8.84
N THR A 218 9.66 15.42 -8.51
CA THR A 218 9.94 16.50 -9.47
C THR A 218 11.37 16.50 -10.02
N ASP A 219 12.34 15.95 -9.29
CA ASP A 219 13.70 15.71 -9.79
C ASP A 219 13.71 14.57 -10.81
N ARG A 220 12.86 13.56 -10.62
CA ARG A 220 12.72 12.42 -11.53
C ARG A 220 11.85 12.74 -12.73
N ALA A 221 10.69 13.38 -12.49
CA ALA A 221 9.66 13.63 -13.50
C ALA A 221 8.85 14.87 -13.12
N ALA A 222 8.97 15.94 -13.89
CA ALA A 222 8.29 17.20 -13.61
C ALA A 222 6.74 17.10 -13.63
N ASN A 223 6.19 16.11 -14.36
CA ASN A 223 4.75 15.85 -14.42
C ASN A 223 4.24 14.88 -13.33
N GLY A 224 5.09 14.43 -12.40
CA GLY A 224 4.73 13.48 -11.35
C GLY A 224 4.65 12.01 -11.80
N VAL A 225 4.84 11.70 -13.09
CA VAL A 225 4.81 10.32 -13.59
C VAL A 225 6.23 9.75 -13.61
N ALA A 226 6.60 9.00 -12.60
CA ALA A 226 7.96 8.48 -12.42
C ALA A 226 8.06 6.98 -12.79
N GLY A 227 7.61 6.64 -13.97
CA GLY A 227 7.66 5.31 -14.57
C GLY A 227 6.33 4.88 -15.18
N GLY A 228 6.42 3.98 -16.15
CA GLY A 228 5.25 3.53 -16.91
C GLY A 228 4.70 4.57 -17.88
N ASP A 229 3.59 4.23 -18.47
CA ASP A 229 2.80 5.07 -19.38
C ASP A 229 1.32 4.96 -19.02
N PRO A 230 0.76 5.92 -18.26
CA PRO A 230 -0.64 5.86 -17.83
C PRO A 230 -1.65 5.91 -19.00
N THR A 231 -1.23 6.32 -20.19
CA THR A 231 -2.10 6.28 -21.38
C THR A 231 -2.41 4.85 -21.85
N GLN A 232 -1.66 3.87 -21.35
CA GLN A 232 -1.85 2.44 -21.63
C GLN A 232 -2.63 1.72 -20.52
N SER A 233 -2.99 2.44 -19.46
CA SER A 233 -3.78 1.90 -18.36
C SER A 233 -5.24 1.72 -18.76
N ALA A 234 -5.90 0.70 -18.22
CA ALA A 234 -7.30 0.38 -18.53
C ALA A 234 -8.04 -0.23 -17.34
N ALA A 235 -9.35 -0.02 -17.27
CA ALA A 235 -10.20 -0.56 -16.21
C ALA A 235 -10.17 -2.08 -16.16
N GLU A 236 -10.12 -2.76 -17.30
CA GLU A 236 -10.04 -4.22 -17.38
C GLU A 236 -8.70 -4.78 -16.85
N ILE A 237 -7.62 -4.01 -16.99
CA ILE A 237 -6.33 -4.33 -16.39
C ILE A 237 -6.45 -4.19 -14.87
N GLY A 238 -7.02 -3.08 -14.41
CA GLY A 238 -7.26 -2.80 -12.99
C GLY A 238 -8.15 -3.84 -12.31
N GLU A 239 -9.18 -4.34 -13.01
CA GLU A 239 -10.03 -5.42 -12.53
C GLU A 239 -9.24 -6.71 -12.27
N LYS A 240 -8.41 -7.14 -13.23
CA LYS A 240 -7.57 -8.34 -13.07
C LYS A 240 -6.59 -8.20 -11.93
N MET A 241 -5.92 -7.05 -11.83
CA MET A 241 -4.98 -6.75 -10.76
C MET A 241 -5.66 -6.73 -9.39
N THR A 242 -6.81 -6.07 -9.28
CA THR A 242 -7.60 -6.00 -8.04
C THR A 242 -8.07 -7.39 -7.62
N ASN A 243 -8.61 -8.18 -8.52
CA ASN A 243 -9.06 -9.55 -8.23
C ASN A 243 -7.90 -10.42 -7.73
N PHE A 244 -6.76 -10.38 -8.40
CA PHE A 244 -5.57 -11.12 -7.96
C PHE A 244 -5.11 -10.71 -6.55
N ILE A 245 -5.03 -9.39 -6.26
CA ILE A 245 -4.63 -8.89 -4.94
C ILE A 245 -5.60 -9.37 -3.86
N VAL A 246 -6.91 -9.32 -4.13
CA VAL A 246 -7.93 -9.78 -3.20
C VAL A 246 -7.80 -11.28 -2.96
N GLU A 247 -7.81 -12.10 -4.01
CA GLU A 247 -7.72 -13.56 -3.91
C GLU A 247 -6.46 -14.00 -3.15
N PHE A 248 -5.30 -13.47 -3.53
CA PHE A 248 -4.03 -13.76 -2.86
C PHE A 248 -4.08 -13.41 -1.36
N THR A 249 -4.62 -12.23 -1.04
CA THR A 249 -4.66 -11.77 0.36
C THR A 249 -5.68 -12.56 1.17
N VAL A 250 -6.83 -12.90 0.61
CA VAL A 250 -7.84 -13.77 1.24
C VAL A 250 -7.22 -15.13 1.59
N ASP A 251 -6.51 -15.74 0.67
CA ASP A 251 -5.85 -17.04 0.89
C ASP A 251 -4.74 -16.93 1.95
N PHE A 252 -3.96 -15.84 1.92
CA PHE A 252 -2.98 -15.58 2.97
C PHE A 252 -3.62 -15.41 4.34
N ILE A 253 -4.71 -14.64 4.46
CA ILE A 253 -5.44 -14.44 5.73
C ILE A 253 -6.00 -15.75 6.26
N ARG A 254 -6.58 -16.59 5.40
CA ARG A 254 -7.09 -17.92 5.78
C ARG A 254 -5.96 -18.81 6.33
N HIS A 255 -4.81 -18.83 5.66
CA HIS A 255 -3.62 -19.50 6.17
C HIS A 255 -3.15 -18.90 7.50
N PHE A 256 -2.99 -17.58 7.56
CA PHE A 256 -2.45 -16.87 8.73
C PHE A 256 -3.32 -17.08 9.98
N LYS A 257 -4.64 -17.19 9.84
CA LYS A 257 -5.57 -17.49 10.95
C LYS A 257 -5.29 -18.84 11.64
N THR A 258 -4.63 -19.76 10.97
CA THR A 258 -4.40 -21.13 11.47
C THR A 258 -3.03 -21.34 12.13
N VAL A 259 -2.15 -20.34 12.08
CA VAL A 259 -0.77 -20.48 12.54
C VAL A 259 -0.52 -19.74 13.86
N GLU A 260 0.48 -20.21 14.61
CA GLU A 260 0.96 -19.52 15.82
C GLU A 260 1.66 -18.22 15.46
N THR A 261 1.23 -17.11 16.04
CA THR A 261 1.81 -15.77 15.80
C THR A 261 2.84 -15.38 16.84
N ARG A 262 2.93 -16.13 17.96
CA ARG A 262 3.87 -15.80 19.04
C ARG A 262 5.20 -16.52 18.86
N THR A 263 6.28 -15.78 19.05
CA THR A 263 7.61 -16.39 19.11
C THR A 263 7.79 -17.08 20.45
N HIS A 264 8.23 -18.34 20.43
CA HIS A 264 8.73 -18.98 21.67
C HIS A 264 10.00 -18.24 22.09
N LYS A 265 9.91 -17.37 23.09
CA LYS A 265 11.12 -16.85 23.73
C LYS A 265 11.82 -18.06 24.40
N LYS A 266 13.03 -18.38 23.89
CA LYS A 266 13.93 -19.30 24.60
C LYS A 266 14.39 -18.67 25.90
#